data_066392bc4e11b3a694bc140ac56a6d44
#
_entry.id   066392bc4e11b3a694bc140ac56a6d44
#
_cell.length_a   1.000
_cell.length_b   1.000
_cell.length_c   1.000
_cell.angle_alpha   90.00
_cell.angle_beta   90.00
_cell.angle_gamma   90.00
#
_symmetry.space_group_name_H-M   'P 1'
#
loop_
_entity.id
_entity.type
_entity.pdbx_description
1 polymer ?
#
loop_
_entity_poly.entity_id
_entity_poly.type
_entity_poly.pdbx_seq_one_letter_code
_entity_poly.pdbx_strand_id
1 'polypeptide(L)'
;MVLVTGGTGFLGSYIIKFLVEKGYRVRAIRREKAVLPFYIPKEILEKVEWVTGDILDVFSLEEAMEGVDQVIHAAAVVSFLKADRKKMYQVNVEGTANVVNMAIEKNVKRLVYISSVAALGRTAHGGSVNEDRKWEDNKVNTHYAKSKYRAELEVWRGSGEGLNTIILNPSTILGYGDWNSSSCAIFRSVYNEFKWYSPGINGFVDVEDVAKATVLLMESNISDKRYIVNGDNWHFKKLLETIAVNFQKKKPYKETTPTLIAIAWRIEKLKSMLNGHRPLLTKESARVAHSKTYFENAKLLAALEGFSFTPLQESIQKACEKYLAALSGAQKLQLKAT
;
A
#
# COMPACT_ATOMS: atom_id res chain seq x y z
N MET A 1 -5.27 -19.48 13.86
CA MET A 1 -4.85 -19.38 12.45
C MET A 1 -5.18 -17.97 11.95
N VAL A 2 -4.22 -17.30 11.27
CA VAL A 2 -4.43 -15.98 10.63
C VAL A 2 -4.37 -16.16 9.12
N LEU A 3 -5.42 -15.74 8.39
CA LEU A 3 -5.41 -15.69 6.94
C LEU A 3 -4.95 -14.31 6.46
N VAL A 4 -3.99 -14.28 5.52
CA VAL A 4 -3.54 -13.04 4.87
C VAL A 4 -3.88 -13.08 3.38
N THR A 5 -4.71 -12.16 2.90
CA THR A 5 -4.87 -11.93 1.47
C THR A 5 -3.88 -10.89 0.99
N GLY A 6 -3.41 -11.01 -0.25
CA GLY A 6 -2.37 -10.10 -0.76
C GLY A 6 -0.97 -10.35 -0.18
N GLY A 7 -0.72 -11.53 0.38
CA GLY A 7 0.53 -11.92 1.02
C GLY A 7 1.77 -11.92 0.12
N THR A 8 1.60 -11.97 -1.20
CA THR A 8 2.69 -11.84 -2.18
C THR A 8 3.00 -10.38 -2.54
N GLY A 9 2.18 -9.43 -2.07
CA GLY A 9 2.38 -7.99 -2.29
C GLY A 9 3.36 -7.37 -1.30
N PHE A 10 3.76 -6.11 -1.56
CA PHE A 10 4.76 -5.40 -0.77
C PHE A 10 4.43 -5.38 0.73
N LEU A 11 3.30 -4.80 1.13
CA LEU A 11 2.92 -4.73 2.55
C LEU A 11 2.52 -6.11 3.11
N GLY A 12 1.73 -6.88 2.35
CA GLY A 12 1.23 -8.18 2.82
C GLY A 12 2.34 -9.15 3.20
N SER A 13 3.46 -9.13 2.47
CA SER A 13 4.61 -9.97 2.78
C SER A 13 5.34 -9.55 4.07
N TYR A 14 5.41 -8.25 4.38
CA TYR A 14 5.95 -7.78 5.66
C TYR A 14 5.00 -8.10 6.82
N ILE A 15 3.69 -8.04 6.62
CA ILE A 15 2.70 -8.50 7.61
C ILE A 15 2.90 -9.98 7.90
N ILE A 16 3.06 -10.82 6.87
CA ILE A 16 3.36 -12.25 7.02
C ILE A 16 4.65 -12.45 7.81
N LYS A 17 5.73 -11.74 7.45
CA LYS A 17 7.00 -11.80 8.19
C LYS A 17 6.79 -11.54 9.67
N PHE A 18 6.11 -10.45 10.00
CA PHE A 18 5.87 -10.05 11.39
C PHE A 18 5.01 -11.06 12.15
N LEU A 19 3.96 -11.62 11.53
CA LEU A 19 3.14 -12.67 12.12
C LEU A 19 3.93 -13.96 12.41
N VAL A 20 4.73 -14.43 11.45
CA VAL A 20 5.54 -15.63 11.58
C VAL A 20 6.62 -15.46 12.65
N GLU A 21 7.28 -14.29 12.72
CA GLU A 21 8.27 -13.97 13.76
C GLU A 21 7.65 -13.92 15.16
N LYS A 22 6.37 -13.55 15.28
CA LYS A 22 5.60 -13.61 16.53
C LYS A 22 5.04 -15.01 16.85
N GLY A 23 5.27 -16.00 16.00
CA GLY A 23 4.84 -17.39 16.23
C GLY A 23 3.40 -17.71 15.80
N TYR A 24 2.75 -16.84 15.02
CA TYR A 24 1.43 -17.14 14.47
C TYR A 24 1.49 -18.24 13.39
N ARG A 25 0.47 -19.09 13.36
CA ARG A 25 0.19 -19.93 12.20
C ARG A 25 -0.47 -19.07 11.14
N VAL A 26 0.21 -18.94 9.98
CA VAL A 26 -0.23 -18.06 8.89
C VAL A 26 -0.60 -18.88 7.67
N ARG A 27 -1.82 -18.67 7.18
CA ARG A 27 -2.25 -19.08 5.84
C ARG A 27 -2.29 -17.86 4.93
N ALA A 28 -1.90 -17.98 3.66
CA ALA A 28 -1.97 -16.88 2.72
C ALA A 28 -2.49 -17.32 1.36
N ILE A 29 -3.44 -16.58 0.80
CA ILE A 29 -3.94 -16.79 -0.55
C ILE A 29 -2.95 -16.18 -1.54
N ARG A 30 -2.58 -16.96 -2.57
CA ARG A 30 -1.83 -16.49 -3.73
C ARG A 30 -2.50 -16.96 -5.02
N ARG A 31 -2.46 -16.12 -6.04
CA ARG A 31 -2.87 -16.54 -7.39
C ARG A 31 -1.86 -17.53 -7.95
N GLU A 32 -2.30 -18.46 -8.79
CA GLU A 32 -1.47 -19.52 -9.36
C GLU A 32 -0.13 -19.04 -9.91
N LYS A 33 -0.14 -17.93 -10.67
CA LYS A 33 1.05 -17.34 -11.30
C LYS A 33 1.78 -16.32 -10.42
N ALA A 34 1.39 -16.15 -9.15
CA ALA A 34 2.04 -15.19 -8.27
C ALA A 34 3.42 -15.70 -7.82
N VAL A 35 4.42 -14.84 -7.94
CA VAL A 35 5.78 -15.12 -7.48
C VAL A 35 5.90 -14.70 -6.01
N LEU A 36 6.57 -15.50 -5.21
CA LEU A 36 6.87 -15.18 -3.82
C LEU A 36 7.87 -14.01 -3.75
N PRO A 37 7.75 -13.13 -2.75
CA PRO A 37 8.57 -11.93 -2.64
C PRO A 37 10.03 -12.31 -2.28
N PHE A 38 10.97 -12.00 -3.16
CA PHE A 38 12.39 -12.29 -2.99
C PHE A 38 13.07 -11.48 -1.87
N TYR A 39 12.42 -10.41 -1.42
CA TYR A 39 12.92 -9.50 -0.38
C TYR A 39 12.51 -9.90 1.04
N ILE A 40 11.75 -10.98 1.19
CA ILE A 40 11.44 -11.62 2.47
C ILE A 40 12.30 -12.88 2.61
N PRO A 41 12.86 -13.15 3.80
CA PRO A 41 13.65 -14.37 4.03
C PRO A 41 12.87 -15.65 3.67
N LYS A 42 13.55 -16.59 3.00
CA LYS A 42 12.93 -17.83 2.54
C LYS A 42 12.38 -18.66 3.70
N GLU A 43 13.08 -18.67 4.82
CA GLU A 43 12.72 -19.36 6.05
C GLU A 43 11.40 -18.87 6.65
N ILE A 44 11.02 -17.61 6.39
CA ILE A 44 9.72 -17.06 6.76
C ILE A 44 8.64 -17.56 5.80
N LEU A 45 8.91 -17.51 4.50
CA LEU A 45 7.94 -17.90 3.48
C LEU A 45 7.63 -19.41 3.50
N GLU A 46 8.58 -20.24 3.90
CA GLU A 46 8.41 -21.69 4.06
C GLU A 46 7.51 -22.08 5.25
N LYS A 47 7.34 -21.20 6.25
CA LYS A 47 6.44 -21.41 7.38
C LYS A 47 4.99 -21.05 7.09
N VAL A 48 4.71 -20.50 5.91
CA VAL A 48 3.38 -20.06 5.51
C VAL A 48 2.64 -21.16 4.76
N GLU A 49 1.41 -21.42 5.15
CA GLU A 49 0.50 -22.29 4.40
C GLU A 49 -0.05 -21.52 3.20
N TRP A 50 0.56 -21.72 2.03
CA TRP A 50 0.15 -21.06 0.80
C TRP A 50 -0.98 -21.81 0.11
N VAL A 51 -2.14 -21.17 -0.02
CA VAL A 51 -3.31 -21.68 -0.73
C VAL A 51 -3.45 -20.95 -2.08
N THR A 52 -3.65 -21.70 -3.15
CA THR A 52 -3.94 -21.11 -4.47
C THR A 52 -5.40 -20.66 -4.51
N GLY A 53 -5.64 -19.40 -4.86
CA GLY A 53 -6.99 -18.84 -4.96
C GLY A 53 -7.01 -17.38 -5.37
N ASP A 54 -8.19 -16.84 -5.57
CA ASP A 54 -8.44 -15.43 -5.87
C ASP A 54 -9.59 -14.90 -5.00
N ILE A 55 -9.47 -13.68 -4.48
CA ILE A 55 -10.54 -13.06 -3.68
C ILE A 55 -11.83 -12.79 -4.49
N LEU A 56 -11.76 -12.91 -5.81
CA LEU A 56 -12.93 -12.86 -6.69
C LEU A 56 -13.61 -14.23 -6.86
N ASP A 57 -12.96 -15.30 -6.45
CA ASP A 57 -13.49 -16.66 -6.45
C ASP A 57 -13.92 -17.05 -5.03
N VAL A 58 -15.24 -17.10 -4.83
CA VAL A 58 -15.87 -17.40 -3.53
C VAL A 58 -15.51 -18.79 -3.03
N PHE A 59 -15.40 -19.79 -3.92
CA PHE A 59 -15.04 -21.16 -3.52
C PHE A 59 -13.61 -21.23 -2.99
N SER A 60 -12.67 -20.55 -3.66
CA SER A 60 -11.29 -20.51 -3.16
C SER A 60 -11.15 -19.73 -1.84
N LEU A 61 -12.01 -18.73 -1.60
CA LEU A 61 -12.08 -18.02 -0.32
C LEU A 61 -12.67 -18.91 0.78
N GLU A 62 -13.69 -19.67 0.48
CA GLU A 62 -14.32 -20.61 1.41
C GLU A 62 -13.30 -21.61 1.93
N GLU A 63 -12.59 -22.29 1.03
CA GLU A 63 -11.53 -23.24 1.36
C GLU A 63 -10.41 -22.57 2.19
N ALA A 64 -9.98 -21.38 1.76
CA ALA A 64 -8.90 -20.66 2.44
C ALA A 64 -9.28 -20.19 3.85
N MET A 65 -10.56 -19.93 4.13
CA MET A 65 -11.05 -19.49 5.45
C MET A 65 -11.42 -20.64 6.39
N GLU A 66 -11.31 -21.89 5.97
CA GLU A 66 -11.60 -23.02 6.84
C GLU A 66 -10.65 -23.07 8.05
N GLY A 67 -11.20 -23.04 9.27
CA GLY A 67 -10.43 -23.04 10.52
C GLY A 67 -9.64 -21.76 10.81
N VAL A 68 -9.98 -20.65 10.17
CA VAL A 68 -9.35 -19.34 10.36
C VAL A 68 -10.03 -18.57 11.47
N ASP A 69 -9.25 -18.03 12.40
CA ASP A 69 -9.76 -17.17 13.47
C ASP A 69 -9.78 -15.69 13.10
N GLN A 70 -8.78 -15.24 12.35
CA GLN A 70 -8.57 -13.83 12.04
C GLN A 70 -8.13 -13.66 10.57
N VAL A 71 -8.59 -12.60 9.94
CA VAL A 71 -8.26 -12.28 8.55
C VAL A 71 -7.59 -10.92 8.48
N ILE A 72 -6.45 -10.85 7.79
CA ILE A 72 -5.83 -9.57 7.38
C ILE A 72 -6.01 -9.45 5.87
N HIS A 73 -6.87 -8.52 5.45
CA HIS A 73 -7.17 -8.30 4.04
C HIS A 73 -6.32 -7.16 3.48
N ALA A 74 -5.19 -7.52 2.84
CA ALA A 74 -4.26 -6.58 2.21
C ALA A 74 -4.25 -6.67 0.67
N ALA A 75 -5.06 -7.54 0.07
CA ALA A 75 -5.16 -7.64 -1.38
C ALA A 75 -5.84 -6.40 -1.97
N ALA A 76 -5.17 -5.74 -2.90
CA ALA A 76 -5.71 -4.61 -3.65
C ALA A 76 -4.95 -4.41 -4.96
N VAL A 77 -5.60 -3.74 -5.92
CA VAL A 77 -4.96 -3.19 -7.12
C VAL A 77 -4.78 -1.69 -6.94
N VAL A 78 -3.54 -1.22 -7.06
CA VAL A 78 -3.19 0.20 -7.05
C VAL A 78 -2.87 0.62 -8.49
N SER A 79 -3.71 1.42 -9.10
CA SER A 79 -3.47 1.92 -10.46
C SER A 79 -4.13 3.28 -10.69
N PHE A 80 -3.47 4.10 -11.50
CA PHE A 80 -4.00 5.38 -12.01
C PHE A 80 -4.28 5.30 -13.52
N LEU A 81 -4.18 4.12 -14.12
CA LEU A 81 -4.41 3.88 -15.55
C LEU A 81 -5.90 3.66 -15.83
N LYS A 82 -6.40 4.26 -16.91
CA LYS A 82 -7.80 4.06 -17.33
C LYS A 82 -8.08 2.59 -17.67
N ALA A 83 -7.12 1.90 -18.28
CA ALA A 83 -7.26 0.48 -18.66
C ALA A 83 -7.47 -0.44 -17.45
N ASP A 84 -6.87 -0.12 -16.30
CA ASP A 84 -6.95 -0.97 -15.12
C ASP A 84 -8.21 -0.72 -14.27
N ARG A 85 -9.02 0.30 -14.57
CA ARG A 85 -10.15 0.73 -13.72
C ARG A 85 -11.13 -0.41 -13.44
N LYS A 86 -11.58 -1.12 -14.46
CA LYS A 86 -12.54 -2.23 -14.30
C LYS A 86 -11.99 -3.26 -13.32
N LYS A 87 -10.79 -3.76 -13.58
CA LYS A 87 -10.13 -4.74 -12.72
C LYS A 87 -9.90 -4.19 -11.31
N MET A 88 -9.52 -2.93 -11.18
CA MET A 88 -9.31 -2.29 -9.88
C MET A 88 -10.60 -2.24 -9.05
N TYR A 89 -11.75 -1.88 -9.64
CA TYR A 89 -13.03 -1.90 -8.93
C TYR A 89 -13.45 -3.33 -8.58
N GLN A 90 -13.29 -4.28 -9.48
CA GLN A 90 -13.56 -5.68 -9.20
C GLN A 90 -12.73 -6.17 -8.00
N VAL A 91 -11.42 -6.06 -8.06
CA VAL A 91 -10.55 -6.56 -6.98
C VAL A 91 -10.76 -5.79 -5.67
N ASN A 92 -10.80 -4.43 -5.73
CA ASN A 92 -10.83 -3.64 -4.51
C ASN A 92 -12.22 -3.62 -3.85
N VAL A 93 -13.31 -3.63 -4.62
CA VAL A 93 -14.67 -3.52 -4.08
C VAL A 93 -15.34 -4.90 -3.99
N GLU A 94 -15.51 -5.59 -5.12
CA GLU A 94 -16.18 -6.89 -5.16
C GLU A 94 -15.35 -7.95 -4.39
N GLY A 95 -14.02 -7.97 -4.57
CA GLY A 95 -13.14 -8.86 -3.82
C GLY A 95 -13.16 -8.59 -2.31
N THR A 96 -13.24 -7.32 -1.88
CA THR A 96 -13.40 -6.99 -0.45
C THR A 96 -14.78 -7.44 0.06
N ALA A 97 -15.85 -7.24 -0.71
CA ALA A 97 -17.19 -7.71 -0.35
C ALA A 97 -17.21 -9.24 -0.15
N ASN A 98 -16.56 -10.00 -1.06
CA ASN A 98 -16.44 -11.45 -0.93
C ASN A 98 -15.70 -11.86 0.34
N VAL A 99 -14.57 -11.20 0.65
CA VAL A 99 -13.81 -11.47 1.88
C VAL A 99 -14.65 -11.17 3.12
N VAL A 100 -15.40 -10.07 3.14
CA VAL A 100 -16.28 -9.69 4.26
C VAL A 100 -17.42 -10.73 4.42
N ASN A 101 -18.10 -11.09 3.34
CA ASN A 101 -19.18 -12.07 3.37
C ASN A 101 -18.69 -13.43 3.89
N MET A 102 -17.57 -13.91 3.35
CA MET A 102 -16.99 -15.18 3.79
C MET A 102 -16.50 -15.13 5.23
N ALA A 103 -15.95 -14.00 5.69
CA ALA A 103 -15.54 -13.83 7.08
C ALA A 103 -16.74 -13.90 8.05
N ILE A 104 -17.90 -13.36 7.66
CA ILE A 104 -19.15 -13.47 8.43
C ILE A 104 -19.63 -14.92 8.44
N GLU A 105 -19.71 -15.56 7.27
CA GLU A 105 -20.20 -16.94 7.11
C GLU A 105 -19.36 -17.95 7.90
N LYS A 106 -18.03 -17.81 7.88
CA LYS A 106 -17.10 -18.68 8.62
C LYS A 106 -16.89 -18.26 10.09
N ASN A 107 -17.66 -17.29 10.58
CA ASN A 107 -17.58 -16.78 11.96
C ASN A 107 -16.16 -16.36 12.36
N VAL A 108 -15.46 -15.67 11.47
CA VAL A 108 -14.13 -15.11 11.73
C VAL A 108 -14.23 -14.11 12.88
N LYS A 109 -13.36 -14.26 13.88
CA LYS A 109 -13.39 -13.43 15.10
C LYS A 109 -13.03 -11.98 14.83
N ARG A 110 -12.20 -11.72 13.81
CA ARG A 110 -11.72 -10.37 13.46
C ARG A 110 -11.26 -10.26 12.03
N LEU A 111 -11.64 -9.17 11.37
CA LEU A 111 -11.14 -8.74 10.07
C LEU A 111 -10.33 -7.43 10.21
N VAL A 112 -9.06 -7.46 9.85
CA VAL A 112 -8.22 -6.26 9.70
C VAL A 112 -8.09 -5.92 8.23
N TYR A 113 -8.58 -4.76 7.83
CA TYR A 113 -8.58 -4.32 6.44
C TYR A 113 -7.50 -3.26 6.18
N ILE A 114 -6.64 -3.49 5.21
CA ILE A 114 -5.66 -2.51 4.75
C ILE A 114 -6.28 -1.65 3.65
N SER A 115 -6.70 -0.47 4.04
CA SER A 115 -7.21 0.56 3.13
C SER A 115 -6.08 1.47 2.63
N SER A 116 -6.29 2.76 2.61
CA SER A 116 -5.32 3.80 2.25
C SER A 116 -5.84 5.16 2.71
N VAL A 117 -4.96 6.11 3.00
CA VAL A 117 -5.37 7.52 3.18
C VAL A 117 -6.13 8.08 1.98
N ALA A 118 -5.99 7.46 0.81
CA ALA A 118 -6.75 7.84 -0.38
C ALA A 118 -8.27 7.68 -0.18
N ALA A 119 -8.72 6.71 0.64
CA ALA A 119 -10.13 6.48 0.94
C ALA A 119 -10.77 7.60 1.77
N LEU A 120 -9.96 8.43 2.44
CA LEU A 120 -10.44 9.60 3.18
C LEU A 120 -10.73 10.81 2.27
N GLY A 121 -10.36 10.71 0.99
CA GLY A 121 -10.51 11.80 0.02
C GLY A 121 -9.46 12.90 0.18
N ARG A 122 -9.46 13.80 -0.79
CA ARG A 122 -8.54 14.95 -0.81
C ARG A 122 -9.31 16.26 -0.75
N THR A 123 -8.74 17.27 -0.10
CA THR A 123 -9.24 18.63 -0.18
C THR A 123 -8.79 19.31 -1.48
N ALA A 124 -9.63 20.12 -2.08
CA ALA A 124 -9.26 20.87 -3.29
C ALA A 124 -8.11 21.87 -3.02
N HIS A 125 -8.04 22.41 -1.81
CA HIS A 125 -7.10 23.45 -1.41
C HIS A 125 -5.92 22.96 -0.57
N GLY A 126 -5.78 21.64 -0.37
CA GLY A 126 -4.82 21.07 0.57
C GLY A 126 -5.33 21.14 2.02
N GLY A 127 -4.48 20.76 2.97
CA GLY A 127 -4.78 20.83 4.40
C GLY A 127 -4.60 19.50 5.13
N SER A 128 -4.98 19.49 6.42
CA SER A 128 -4.89 18.31 7.27
C SER A 128 -6.08 17.36 7.07
N VAL A 129 -5.80 16.07 7.17
CA VAL A 129 -6.79 14.99 7.05
C VAL A 129 -6.61 14.07 8.25
N ASN A 130 -7.70 13.85 8.98
CA ASN A 130 -7.80 12.86 10.05
C ASN A 130 -8.90 11.84 9.75
N GLU A 131 -9.15 10.92 10.65
CA GLU A 131 -10.11 9.83 10.49
C GLU A 131 -11.57 10.28 10.50
N ASP A 132 -11.87 11.46 11.03
CA ASP A 132 -13.26 11.98 11.12
C ASP A 132 -13.72 12.64 9.82
N ARG A 133 -12.78 12.78 8.86
CA ARG A 133 -13.09 13.35 7.56
C ARG A 133 -14.19 12.56 6.85
N LYS A 134 -15.24 13.27 6.46
CA LYS A 134 -16.32 12.73 5.62
C LYS A 134 -15.88 12.71 4.16
N TRP A 135 -16.25 11.66 3.46
CA TRP A 135 -16.01 11.56 2.01
C TRP A 135 -16.85 12.57 1.25
N GLU A 136 -16.20 13.27 0.34
CA GLU A 136 -16.86 14.15 -0.63
C GLU A 136 -16.54 13.64 -2.03
N ASP A 137 -17.58 13.35 -2.83
CA ASP A 137 -17.35 12.97 -4.24
C ASP A 137 -17.04 14.20 -5.06
N ASN A 138 -15.77 14.44 -5.27
CA ASN A 138 -15.26 15.59 -6.02
C ASN A 138 -14.31 15.14 -7.15
N LYS A 139 -13.99 16.09 -8.06
CA LYS A 139 -13.13 15.85 -9.23
C LYS A 139 -11.66 15.67 -8.88
N VAL A 140 -11.22 15.94 -7.63
CA VAL A 140 -9.85 15.73 -7.19
C VAL A 140 -9.59 14.30 -6.73
N ASN A 141 -10.63 13.55 -6.37
CA ASN A 141 -10.50 12.16 -6.00
C ASN A 141 -10.22 11.28 -7.23
N THR A 142 -9.18 10.47 -7.14
CA THR A 142 -8.79 9.51 -8.18
C THR A 142 -9.75 8.31 -8.20
N HIS A 143 -9.75 7.54 -9.30
CA HIS A 143 -10.49 6.27 -9.33
C HIS A 143 -10.00 5.27 -8.30
N TYR A 144 -8.69 5.27 -8.00
CA TYR A 144 -8.14 4.49 -6.90
C TYR A 144 -8.74 4.90 -5.55
N ALA A 145 -8.78 6.21 -5.25
CA ALA A 145 -9.39 6.73 -4.03
C ALA A 145 -10.86 6.29 -3.90
N LYS A 146 -11.64 6.43 -4.97
CA LYS A 146 -13.04 5.98 -5.01
C LYS A 146 -13.18 4.47 -4.79
N SER A 147 -12.30 3.65 -5.37
CA SER A 147 -12.33 2.21 -5.17
C SER A 147 -12.02 1.80 -3.73
N LYS A 148 -11.04 2.45 -3.07
CA LYS A 148 -10.72 2.19 -1.66
C LYS A 148 -11.81 2.67 -0.71
N TYR A 149 -12.40 3.84 -0.97
CA TYR A 149 -13.56 4.31 -0.22
C TYR A 149 -14.75 3.32 -0.29
N ARG A 150 -15.09 2.86 -1.50
CA ARG A 150 -16.18 1.88 -1.67
C ARG A 150 -15.87 0.54 -0.99
N ALA A 151 -14.63 0.11 -1.03
CA ALA A 151 -14.21 -1.09 -0.31
C ALA A 151 -14.30 -0.93 1.22
N GLU A 152 -13.99 0.27 1.76
CA GLU A 152 -14.26 0.54 3.19
C GLU A 152 -15.74 0.46 3.54
N LEU A 153 -16.65 0.88 2.65
CA LEU A 153 -18.09 0.75 2.89
C LEU A 153 -18.51 -0.72 3.05
N GLU A 154 -17.90 -1.65 2.29
CA GLU A 154 -18.13 -3.08 2.47
C GLU A 154 -17.64 -3.60 3.84
N VAL A 155 -16.49 -3.11 4.31
CA VAL A 155 -15.97 -3.46 5.64
C VAL A 155 -16.87 -2.90 6.74
N TRP A 156 -17.34 -1.64 6.61
CA TRP A 156 -18.30 -1.03 7.53
C TRP A 156 -19.65 -1.75 7.51
N ARG A 157 -20.10 -2.24 6.35
CA ARG A 157 -21.27 -3.09 6.26
C ARG A 157 -21.08 -4.36 7.10
N GLY A 158 -19.95 -5.05 6.92
CA GLY A 158 -19.62 -6.23 7.72
C GLY A 158 -19.59 -5.96 9.23
N SER A 159 -19.06 -4.79 9.62
CA SER A 159 -19.12 -4.33 11.01
C SER A 159 -20.57 -4.17 11.50
N GLY A 160 -21.45 -3.56 10.70
CA GLY A 160 -22.89 -3.44 11.00
C GLY A 160 -23.60 -4.79 11.07
N GLU A 161 -23.09 -5.82 10.44
CA GLU A 161 -23.59 -7.22 10.49
C GLU A 161 -22.93 -8.07 11.61
N GLY A 162 -22.11 -7.44 12.47
CA GLY A 162 -21.53 -8.09 13.66
C GLY A 162 -20.10 -8.61 13.50
N LEU A 163 -19.46 -8.43 12.35
CA LEU A 163 -18.05 -8.76 12.18
C LEU A 163 -17.17 -7.72 12.90
N ASN A 164 -16.32 -8.16 13.81
CA ASN A 164 -15.33 -7.26 14.45
C ASN A 164 -14.30 -6.79 13.43
N THR A 165 -14.29 -5.51 13.13
CA THR A 165 -13.46 -4.95 12.07
C THR A 165 -12.50 -3.87 12.55
N ILE A 166 -11.32 -3.80 11.92
CA ILE A 166 -10.37 -2.69 12.05
C ILE A 166 -9.92 -2.28 10.64
N ILE A 167 -9.88 -0.98 10.40
CA ILE A 167 -9.41 -0.43 9.12
C ILE A 167 -8.14 0.38 9.35
N LEU A 168 -7.08 0.07 8.60
CA LEU A 168 -5.88 0.89 8.53
C LEU A 168 -5.85 1.67 7.22
N ASN A 169 -5.56 2.96 7.32
CA ASN A 169 -5.37 3.87 6.19
C ASN A 169 -3.89 4.28 6.09
N PRO A 170 -3.01 3.44 5.53
CA PRO A 170 -1.61 3.81 5.35
C PRO A 170 -1.47 4.97 4.37
N SER A 171 -0.51 5.86 4.66
CA SER A 171 0.02 6.84 3.71
C SER A 171 0.92 6.15 2.68
N THR A 172 1.79 6.87 1.96
CA THR A 172 2.70 6.23 1.01
C THR A 172 3.73 5.39 1.75
N ILE A 173 3.66 4.08 1.54
CA ILE A 173 4.51 3.10 2.22
C ILE A 173 5.88 3.08 1.56
N LEU A 174 6.94 3.26 2.34
CA LEU A 174 8.34 3.20 1.92
C LEU A 174 9.02 1.96 2.52
N GLY A 175 10.06 1.48 1.85
CA GLY A 175 10.87 0.36 2.34
C GLY A 175 11.52 -0.42 1.20
N TYR A 176 12.21 -1.50 1.55
CA TYR A 176 12.84 -2.41 0.59
C TYR A 176 11.82 -3.40 0.04
N GLY A 177 11.71 -3.48 -1.28
CA GLY A 177 10.79 -4.38 -1.97
C GLY A 177 11.12 -4.52 -3.46
N ASP A 178 10.19 -5.00 -4.26
CA ASP A 178 10.36 -4.97 -5.72
C ASP A 178 10.26 -3.53 -6.24
N TRP A 179 11.41 -2.97 -6.58
CA TRP A 179 11.47 -1.57 -7.04
C TRP A 179 10.91 -1.34 -8.45
N ASN A 180 10.45 -2.40 -9.14
CA ASN A 180 9.72 -2.28 -10.41
C ASN A 180 8.23 -2.04 -10.18
N SER A 181 7.78 -2.14 -8.92
CA SER A 181 6.38 -2.08 -8.58
C SER A 181 6.06 -1.09 -7.45
N SER A 182 4.81 -0.62 -7.41
CA SER A 182 4.26 0.19 -6.32
C SER A 182 5.12 1.42 -5.95
N SER A 183 5.12 1.82 -4.67
CA SER A 183 5.93 2.93 -4.14
C SER A 183 7.44 2.66 -4.14
N CYS A 184 7.86 1.40 -4.19
CA CYS A 184 9.27 1.03 -4.32
C CYS A 184 9.91 1.58 -5.61
N ALA A 185 9.13 1.84 -6.66
CA ALA A 185 9.60 2.46 -7.90
C ALA A 185 10.16 3.88 -7.70
N ILE A 186 9.85 4.53 -6.60
CA ILE A 186 10.45 5.83 -6.23
C ILE A 186 11.96 5.68 -6.05
N PHE A 187 12.41 4.63 -5.35
CA PHE A 187 13.84 4.35 -5.13
C PHE A 187 14.57 4.09 -6.46
N ARG A 188 13.95 3.29 -7.36
CA ARG A 188 14.51 3.05 -8.71
C ARG A 188 14.65 4.34 -9.51
N SER A 189 13.63 5.20 -9.47
CA SER A 189 13.66 6.47 -10.22
C SER A 189 14.81 7.35 -9.77
N VAL A 190 15.04 7.45 -8.46
CA VAL A 190 16.14 8.24 -7.90
C VAL A 190 17.50 7.57 -8.17
N TYR A 191 17.62 6.25 -8.05
CA TYR A 191 18.84 5.52 -8.39
C TYR A 191 19.26 5.75 -9.84
N ASN A 192 18.28 5.90 -10.76
CA ASN A 192 18.50 6.23 -12.17
C ASN A 192 18.62 7.74 -12.43
N GLU A 193 18.85 8.53 -11.38
CA GLU A 193 19.09 9.98 -11.45
C GLU A 193 17.95 10.76 -12.15
N PHE A 194 16.69 10.43 -11.83
CA PHE A 194 15.54 11.17 -12.33
C PHE A 194 15.62 12.65 -11.91
N LYS A 195 15.56 13.56 -12.86
CA LYS A 195 15.93 14.97 -12.67
C LYS A 195 14.83 15.84 -12.08
N TRP A 196 13.57 15.35 -12.07
CA TRP A 196 12.41 16.16 -11.75
C TRP A 196 11.87 15.84 -10.36
N TYR A 197 11.35 16.86 -9.67
CA TYR A 197 10.59 16.70 -8.43
C TYR A 197 9.31 17.50 -8.47
N SER A 198 8.33 17.10 -7.67
CA SER A 198 7.07 17.81 -7.46
C SER A 198 7.13 18.67 -6.19
N PRO A 199 6.50 19.87 -6.18
CA PRO A 199 6.42 20.72 -4.99
C PRO A 199 5.37 20.26 -3.96
N GLY A 200 4.67 19.16 -4.21
CA GLY A 200 3.63 18.64 -3.31
C GLY A 200 4.16 18.13 -1.97
N ILE A 201 3.23 17.96 -1.04
CA ILE A 201 3.45 17.35 0.28
C ILE A 201 2.55 16.12 0.38
N ASN A 202 3.07 15.05 0.94
CA ASN A 202 2.32 13.83 1.19
C ASN A 202 2.80 13.16 2.48
N GLY A 203 1.99 12.25 3.02
CA GLY A 203 2.38 11.37 4.10
C GLY A 203 3.21 10.18 3.61
N PHE A 204 4.18 9.79 4.42
CA PHE A 204 5.04 8.64 4.19
C PHE A 204 5.19 7.83 5.47
N VAL A 205 5.33 6.51 5.33
CA VAL A 205 5.45 5.59 6.46
C VAL A 205 6.33 4.39 6.08
N ASP A 206 7.07 3.86 7.04
CA ASP A 206 7.85 2.64 6.87
C ASP A 206 6.94 1.41 6.74
N VAL A 207 7.28 0.47 5.87
CA VAL A 207 6.52 -0.75 5.66
C VAL A 207 6.49 -1.66 6.90
N GLU A 208 7.58 -1.70 7.67
CA GLU A 208 7.65 -2.51 8.88
C GLU A 208 6.76 -1.91 9.99
N ASP A 209 6.66 -0.56 10.07
CA ASP A 209 5.75 0.11 10.99
C ASP A 209 4.28 -0.16 10.66
N VAL A 210 3.92 -0.15 9.38
CA VAL A 210 2.55 -0.51 8.96
C VAL A 210 2.25 -1.96 9.30
N ALA A 211 3.18 -2.89 9.04
CA ALA A 211 3.02 -4.30 9.39
C ALA A 211 2.88 -4.49 10.91
N LYS A 212 3.74 -3.84 11.69
CA LYS A 212 3.69 -3.86 13.16
C LYS A 212 2.36 -3.30 13.70
N ALA A 213 1.94 -2.11 13.24
CA ALA A 213 0.67 -1.51 13.65
C ALA A 213 -0.53 -2.41 13.29
N THR A 214 -0.50 -3.07 12.11
CA THR A 214 -1.54 -4.01 11.68
C THR A 214 -1.68 -5.17 12.67
N VAL A 215 -0.57 -5.79 13.07
CA VAL A 215 -0.61 -6.94 14.00
C VAL A 215 -0.96 -6.51 15.41
N LEU A 216 -0.45 -5.37 15.90
CA LEU A 216 -0.81 -4.84 17.22
C LEU A 216 -2.31 -4.52 17.31
N LEU A 217 -2.89 -3.91 16.28
CA LEU A 217 -4.34 -3.66 16.23
C LEU A 217 -5.13 -4.97 16.11
N MET A 218 -4.63 -5.96 15.38
CA MET A 218 -5.24 -7.29 15.32
C MET A 218 -5.31 -7.95 16.71
N GLU A 219 -4.29 -7.78 17.53
CA GLU A 219 -4.19 -8.33 18.89
C GLU A 219 -4.98 -7.52 19.95
N SER A 220 -5.32 -6.27 19.64
CA SER A 220 -6.00 -5.37 20.59
C SER A 220 -7.46 -5.75 20.82
N ASN A 221 -8.08 -5.20 21.88
CA ASN A 221 -9.52 -5.29 22.11
C ASN A 221 -10.35 -4.23 21.37
N ILE A 222 -9.71 -3.43 20.52
CA ILE A 222 -10.35 -2.35 19.75
C ILE A 222 -11.15 -2.96 18.59
N SER A 223 -12.34 -2.46 18.32
CA SER A 223 -13.16 -2.84 17.17
C SER A 223 -13.83 -1.62 16.53
N ASP A 224 -14.25 -1.79 15.29
CA ASP A 224 -15.09 -0.84 14.56
C ASP A 224 -14.49 0.57 14.52
N LYS A 225 -13.19 0.61 14.26
CA LYS A 225 -12.41 1.85 14.16
C LYS A 225 -11.55 1.84 12.91
N ARG A 226 -11.25 3.05 12.42
CA ARG A 226 -10.22 3.25 11.40
C ARG A 226 -9.08 4.12 11.94
N TYR A 227 -7.89 3.89 11.41
CA TYR A 227 -6.66 4.54 11.83
C TYR A 227 -5.81 4.95 10.65
N ILE A 228 -5.40 6.21 10.61
CA ILE A 228 -4.37 6.68 9.69
C ILE A 228 -3.01 6.18 10.18
N VAL A 229 -2.29 5.48 9.29
CA VAL A 229 -0.93 5.00 9.56
C VAL A 229 0.03 5.87 8.75
N ASN A 230 0.50 6.95 9.36
CA ASN A 230 1.37 7.95 8.75
C ASN A 230 2.58 8.23 9.65
N GLY A 231 3.79 7.99 9.14
CA GLY A 231 5.01 8.28 9.89
C GLY A 231 5.28 9.77 9.98
N ASP A 232 5.35 10.46 8.83
CA ASP A 232 5.57 11.91 8.76
C ASP A 232 5.07 12.47 7.42
N ASN A 233 4.90 13.78 7.36
CA ASN A 233 4.46 14.51 6.18
C ASN A 233 5.63 15.28 5.57
N TRP A 234 6.11 14.85 4.40
CA TRP A 234 7.24 15.45 3.74
C TRP A 234 6.91 16.04 2.37
N HIS A 235 7.66 17.05 1.97
CA HIS A 235 7.75 17.44 0.57
C HIS A 235 8.37 16.32 -0.26
N PHE A 236 7.82 16.06 -1.45
CA PHE A 236 8.42 15.10 -2.39
C PHE A 236 9.88 15.43 -2.69
N LYS A 237 10.25 16.73 -2.79
CA LYS A 237 11.64 17.16 -2.96
C LYS A 237 12.53 16.59 -1.86
N LYS A 238 12.16 16.79 -0.57
CA LYS A 238 12.92 16.29 0.59
C LYS A 238 13.09 14.77 0.54
N LEU A 239 12.01 14.03 0.23
CA LEU A 239 12.04 12.58 0.08
C LEU A 239 13.07 12.14 -0.98
N LEU A 240 12.96 12.70 -2.19
CA LEU A 240 13.82 12.31 -3.32
C LEU A 240 15.29 12.71 -3.09
N GLU A 241 15.54 13.87 -2.48
CA GLU A 241 16.89 14.30 -2.11
C GLU A 241 17.51 13.39 -1.04
N THR A 242 16.73 12.97 -0.04
CA THR A 242 17.19 12.03 1.00
C THR A 242 17.55 10.66 0.40
N ILE A 243 16.71 10.13 -0.49
CA ILE A 243 17.00 8.88 -1.22
C ILE A 243 18.28 9.04 -2.08
N ALA A 244 18.42 10.16 -2.79
CA ALA A 244 19.58 10.41 -3.64
C ALA A 244 20.89 10.45 -2.85
N VAL A 245 20.89 11.09 -1.68
CA VAL A 245 22.06 11.13 -0.78
C VAL A 245 22.46 9.72 -0.34
N ASN A 246 21.49 8.89 0.10
CA ASN A 246 21.76 7.54 0.55
C ASN A 246 22.24 6.61 -0.58
N PHE A 247 21.81 6.83 -1.82
CA PHE A 247 22.34 6.12 -2.99
C PHE A 247 23.65 6.72 -3.56
N GLN A 248 24.13 7.83 -3.02
CA GLN A 248 25.28 8.60 -3.59
C GLN A 248 25.02 8.99 -5.06
N LYS A 249 23.78 9.41 -5.37
CA LYS A 249 23.32 9.81 -6.69
C LYS A 249 23.02 11.29 -6.74
N LYS A 250 22.93 11.85 -7.97
CA LYS A 250 22.57 13.26 -8.17
C LYS A 250 21.14 13.52 -7.68
N LYS A 251 21.00 14.59 -6.90
CA LYS A 251 19.68 15.04 -6.42
C LYS A 251 18.82 15.53 -7.59
N PRO A 252 17.50 15.31 -7.57
CA PRO A 252 16.59 15.98 -8.49
C PRO A 252 16.68 17.50 -8.35
N TYR A 253 16.79 18.21 -9.46
CA TYR A 253 17.02 19.67 -9.45
C TYR A 253 16.00 20.46 -10.28
N LYS A 254 15.13 19.79 -11.04
CA LYS A 254 14.12 20.45 -11.87
C LYS A 254 12.74 20.33 -11.20
N GLU A 255 12.13 21.46 -10.88
CA GLU A 255 10.77 21.47 -10.38
C GLU A 255 9.76 21.28 -11.52
N THR A 256 8.75 20.43 -11.27
CA THR A 256 7.65 20.27 -12.20
C THR A 256 6.60 21.36 -11.99
N THR A 257 6.26 22.09 -13.06
CA THR A 257 5.16 23.05 -13.05
C THR A 257 3.85 22.40 -13.54
N PRO A 258 2.68 22.94 -13.19
CA PRO A 258 1.39 22.43 -13.67
C PRO A 258 1.31 22.36 -15.21
N THR A 259 1.91 23.31 -15.91
CA THR A 259 1.97 23.35 -17.38
C THR A 259 2.86 22.24 -17.95
N LEU A 260 4.06 22.07 -17.39
CA LEU A 260 4.98 20.98 -17.80
C LEU A 260 4.35 19.61 -17.60
N ILE A 261 3.72 19.38 -16.46
CA ILE A 261 3.01 18.13 -16.20
C ILE A 261 1.82 17.93 -17.13
N ALA A 262 1.08 19.00 -17.43
CA ALA A 262 -0.03 18.92 -18.38
C ALA A 262 0.44 18.52 -19.79
N ILE A 263 1.63 18.92 -20.20
CA ILE A 263 2.24 18.49 -21.46
C ILE A 263 2.79 17.06 -21.33
N ALA A 264 3.54 16.76 -20.27
CA ALA A 264 4.22 15.48 -20.08
C ALA A 264 3.23 14.29 -20.07
N TRP A 265 2.12 14.35 -19.31
CA TRP A 265 1.17 13.24 -19.31
C TRP A 265 0.45 13.04 -20.65
N ARG A 266 0.28 14.11 -21.47
CA ARG A 266 -0.28 13.99 -22.82
C ARG A 266 0.71 13.29 -23.76
N ILE A 267 1.99 13.65 -23.70
CA ILE A 267 3.05 12.98 -24.46
C ILE A 267 3.16 11.52 -24.06
N GLU A 268 3.16 11.21 -22.76
CA GLU A 268 3.19 9.85 -22.26
C GLU A 268 1.96 9.04 -22.70
N LYS A 269 0.78 9.66 -22.71
CA LYS A 269 -0.44 9.02 -23.25
C LYS A 269 -0.29 8.70 -24.74
N LEU A 270 0.26 9.64 -25.54
CA LEU A 270 0.46 9.44 -26.98
C LEU A 270 1.49 8.33 -27.22
N LYS A 271 2.63 8.35 -26.54
CA LYS A 271 3.64 7.27 -26.62
C LYS A 271 3.05 5.91 -26.24
N SER A 272 2.26 5.87 -25.17
CA SER A 272 1.57 4.64 -24.74
C SER A 272 0.61 4.11 -25.82
N MET A 273 -0.09 4.99 -26.54
CA MET A 273 -0.98 4.60 -27.62
C MET A 273 -0.21 4.06 -28.86
N LEU A 274 0.96 4.60 -29.12
CA LEU A 274 1.78 4.19 -30.29
C LEU A 274 2.59 2.91 -30.01
N ASN A 275 3.14 2.77 -28.81
CA ASN A 275 4.10 1.71 -28.48
C ASN A 275 3.52 0.62 -27.56
N GLY A 276 2.24 0.70 -27.16
CA GLY A 276 1.61 -0.25 -26.27
C GLY A 276 2.14 -0.27 -24.83
N HIS A 277 3.12 0.59 -24.48
CA HIS A 277 3.69 0.66 -23.14
C HIS A 277 2.75 1.33 -22.16
N ARG A 278 2.83 0.91 -20.87
CA ARG A 278 2.08 1.58 -19.80
C ARG A 278 2.66 2.97 -19.55
N PRO A 279 1.83 4.04 -19.56
CA PRO A 279 2.34 5.39 -19.32
C PRO A 279 2.86 5.52 -17.88
N LEU A 280 4.04 6.10 -17.72
CA LEU A 280 4.67 6.36 -16.42
C LEU A 280 3.96 7.47 -15.64
N LEU A 281 3.32 8.40 -16.35
CA LEU A 281 2.62 9.54 -15.77
C LEU A 281 1.19 9.63 -16.30
N THR A 282 0.23 9.73 -15.39
CA THR A 282 -1.18 9.95 -15.71
C THR A 282 -1.65 11.30 -15.18
N LYS A 283 -2.79 11.79 -15.70
CA LYS A 283 -3.41 13.02 -15.16
C LYS A 283 -3.72 12.89 -13.65
N GLU A 284 -4.10 11.69 -13.20
CA GLU A 284 -4.42 11.43 -11.79
C GLU A 284 -3.18 11.42 -10.91
N SER A 285 -2.13 10.67 -11.29
CA SER A 285 -0.87 10.63 -10.54
C SER A 285 -0.17 11.99 -10.49
N ALA A 286 -0.20 12.74 -11.58
CA ALA A 286 0.32 14.10 -11.66
C ALA A 286 -0.37 15.05 -10.66
N ARG A 287 -1.69 14.99 -10.56
CA ARG A 287 -2.46 15.79 -9.61
C ARG A 287 -2.13 15.42 -8.17
N VAL A 288 -2.04 14.13 -7.86
CA VAL A 288 -1.65 13.64 -6.53
C VAL A 288 -0.29 14.18 -6.13
N ALA A 289 0.69 14.14 -7.04
CA ALA A 289 2.04 14.61 -6.78
C ALA A 289 2.14 16.11 -6.50
N HIS A 290 1.20 16.94 -7.00
CA HIS A 290 1.18 18.39 -6.77
C HIS A 290 0.30 18.82 -5.58
N SER A 291 -0.47 17.92 -4.98
CA SER A 291 -1.29 18.26 -3.82
C SER A 291 -0.43 18.45 -2.57
N LYS A 292 -0.87 19.33 -1.67
CA LYS A 292 -0.28 19.51 -0.34
C LYS A 292 -1.27 18.95 0.67
N THR A 293 -1.07 17.70 1.08
CA THR A 293 -1.96 17.03 2.03
C THR A 293 -1.14 16.54 3.21
N TYR A 294 -1.62 16.85 4.42
CA TYR A 294 -1.04 16.42 5.67
C TYR A 294 -1.96 15.38 6.30
N PHE A 295 -1.41 14.29 6.80
CA PHE A 295 -2.16 13.25 7.48
C PHE A 295 -1.80 13.23 8.96
N GLU A 296 -2.83 13.21 9.80
CA GLU A 296 -2.68 13.14 11.26
C GLU A 296 -2.64 11.67 11.71
N ASN A 297 -1.75 11.34 12.64
CA ASN A 297 -1.58 9.98 13.16
C ASN A 297 -1.84 9.88 14.67
N ALA A 298 -2.29 10.95 15.30
CA ALA A 298 -2.48 11.04 16.75
C ALA A 298 -3.42 9.95 17.29
N LYS A 299 -4.49 9.61 16.55
CA LYS A 299 -5.45 8.58 16.95
C LYS A 299 -4.82 7.19 17.03
N LEU A 300 -3.93 6.83 16.10
CA LEU A 300 -3.21 5.56 16.14
C LEU A 300 -2.24 5.52 17.32
N LEU A 301 -1.48 6.58 17.53
CA LEU A 301 -0.51 6.66 18.64
C LEU A 301 -1.19 6.58 20.00
N ALA A 302 -2.37 7.20 20.14
CA ALA A 302 -3.17 7.09 21.37
C ALA A 302 -3.78 5.68 21.57
N ALA A 303 -4.03 4.93 20.49
CA ALA A 303 -4.59 3.59 20.55
C ALA A 303 -3.56 2.48 20.81
N LEU A 304 -2.31 2.70 20.42
CA LEU A 304 -1.21 1.74 20.53
C LEU A 304 -0.13 2.29 21.47
N GLU A 305 -0.34 2.10 22.78
CA GLU A 305 0.62 2.53 23.80
C GLU A 305 2.01 1.91 23.55
N GLY A 306 3.05 2.74 23.63
CA GLY A 306 4.44 2.32 23.37
C GLY A 306 4.80 2.11 21.90
N PHE A 307 3.86 2.32 20.96
CA PHE A 307 4.17 2.33 19.52
C PHE A 307 4.76 3.68 19.11
N SER A 308 5.82 3.63 18.32
CA SER A 308 6.38 4.81 17.66
C SER A 308 6.74 4.48 16.22
N PHE A 309 6.65 5.49 15.37
CA PHE A 309 7.08 5.36 13.99
C PHE A 309 8.60 5.49 13.85
N THR A 310 9.18 4.71 12.97
CA THR A 310 10.56 4.84 12.54
C THR A 310 10.74 6.20 11.83
N PRO A 311 11.74 7.02 12.22
CA PRO A 311 12.05 8.24 11.49
C PRO A 311 12.28 7.97 10.00
N LEU A 312 11.67 8.76 9.12
CA LEU A 312 11.74 8.51 7.66
C LEU A 312 13.16 8.51 7.11
N GLN A 313 14.08 9.30 7.70
CA GLN A 313 15.49 9.26 7.34
C GLN A 313 16.10 7.87 7.54
N GLU A 314 15.81 7.24 8.69
CA GLU A 314 16.29 5.90 9.03
C GLU A 314 15.65 4.83 8.13
N SER A 315 14.32 4.92 7.90
CA SER A 315 13.59 4.05 6.96
C SER A 315 14.19 4.09 5.56
N ILE A 316 14.45 5.29 5.03
CA ILE A 316 15.04 5.49 3.72
C ILE A 316 16.47 4.94 3.67
N GLN A 317 17.27 5.21 4.69
CA GLN A 317 18.65 4.71 4.77
C GLN A 317 18.67 3.20 4.71
N LYS A 318 17.92 2.52 5.59
CA LYS A 318 17.81 1.05 5.62
C LYS A 318 17.34 0.46 4.28
N ALA A 319 16.35 1.10 3.64
CA ALA A 319 15.88 0.66 2.34
C ALA A 319 16.98 0.79 1.26
N CYS A 320 17.67 1.93 1.20
CA CYS A 320 18.76 2.16 0.24
C CYS A 320 19.93 1.17 0.44
N GLU A 321 20.33 0.89 1.68
CA GLU A 321 21.37 -0.10 2.01
C GLU A 321 20.97 -1.49 1.48
N LYS A 322 19.73 -1.93 1.73
CA LYS A 322 19.21 -3.21 1.23
C LYS A 322 19.19 -3.25 -0.31
N TYR A 323 18.78 -2.17 -0.99
CA TYR A 323 18.83 -2.10 -2.45
C TYR A 323 20.25 -2.16 -3.00
N LEU A 324 21.20 -1.45 -2.40
CA LEU A 324 22.62 -1.49 -2.82
C LEU A 324 23.22 -2.88 -2.62
N ALA A 325 22.95 -3.53 -1.49
CA ALA A 325 23.36 -4.90 -1.23
C ALA A 325 22.76 -5.90 -2.25
N ALA A 326 21.47 -5.75 -2.57
CA ALA A 326 20.81 -6.58 -3.58
C ALA A 326 21.36 -6.38 -4.99
N LEU A 327 21.74 -5.15 -5.35
CA LEU A 327 22.36 -4.83 -6.64
C LEU A 327 23.78 -5.39 -6.80
N SER A 328 24.51 -5.56 -5.71
CA SER A 328 25.86 -6.17 -5.70
C SER A 328 25.84 -7.69 -5.54
N GLY A 329 24.72 -8.29 -5.09
CA GLY A 329 24.58 -9.70 -4.76
C GLY A 329 23.75 -10.52 -5.76
N ALA A 330 23.36 -11.73 -5.32
CA ALA A 330 22.57 -12.69 -6.12
C ALA A 330 21.18 -12.19 -6.56
N GLN A 331 20.60 -11.18 -5.89
CA GLN A 331 19.30 -10.59 -6.23
C GLN A 331 19.36 -9.56 -7.35
N LYS A 332 20.55 -9.29 -7.92
CA LYS A 332 20.75 -8.29 -9.00
C LYS A 332 19.86 -8.56 -10.21
N LEU A 333 19.66 -9.83 -10.57
CA LEU A 333 18.78 -10.21 -11.69
C LEU A 333 17.31 -9.89 -11.42
N GLN A 334 16.83 -10.11 -10.20
CA GLN A 334 15.44 -9.85 -9.80
C GLN A 334 15.10 -8.36 -9.79
N LEU A 335 16.07 -7.50 -9.44
CA LEU A 335 15.89 -6.04 -9.52
C LEU A 335 16.07 -5.49 -10.95
N LYS A 336 16.79 -6.17 -11.84
CA LYS A 336 17.02 -5.74 -13.23
C LYS A 336 16.02 -6.31 -14.23
N ALA A 337 15.28 -7.36 -13.87
CA ALA A 337 14.30 -7.99 -14.76
C ALA A 337 13.10 -7.05 -14.96
N THR A 338 13.21 -6.15 -15.92
CA THR A 338 12.13 -5.57 -16.78
C THR A 338 12.73 -4.63 -17.78
#